data_66cd235e3b9340aeb4d9ed5431d1a230
#
_entry.id   66cd235e3b9340aeb4d9ed5431d1a230
#
_cell.length_a   1.000
_cell.length_b   1.000
_cell.length_c   1.000
_cell.angle_alpha   90.00
_cell.angle_beta   90.00
_cell.angle_gamma   90.00
#
_symmetry.space_group_name_H-M   'P 1'
#
loop_
_entity.id
_entity.type
_entity.pdbx_description
1 polymer ?
#
loop_
_entity_poly.entity_id
_entity_poly.type
_entity_poly.pdbx_seq_one_letter_code
_entity_poly.pdbx_strand_id
1 'polypeptide(L)'
;MRIISLNAWGGAMFDDLAPWIDACGADVLCLQEVTHTPGLGGWTRFDDADRSLPQRANLLADVRERLPHHHGLFTASDAGPVQDRRRRFHRQDFGLATFVAEDLPVVGIRSAFVHGAYTEHRDRWPNGGRPRAALAVRVHDRRAERFVTVVNLHGLRDPRGKADTPARQAQAERLADLVEGAREDGDLTVVCGDFNLLPDSTTFKTLADLGLTDLVGGADTRTSRYPKPLRHASYLLVSDPGAVARFEIATAPEVSDHRALVLDL
;
A
#
# COMPACT_ATOMS: atom_id res chain seq x y z
N MET A 1 -13.67 -8.84 -10.96
CA MET A 1 -13.22 -7.63 -10.25
C MET A 1 -11.69 -7.55 -10.31
N ARG A 2 -11.14 -6.35 -10.62
CA ARG A 2 -9.68 -6.14 -10.69
C ARG A 2 -9.19 -5.39 -9.46
N ILE A 3 -8.27 -5.99 -8.71
CA ILE A 3 -7.60 -5.40 -7.55
C ILE A 3 -6.13 -5.18 -7.89
N ILE A 4 -5.63 -3.97 -7.67
CA ILE A 4 -4.23 -3.64 -7.93
C ILE A 4 -3.59 -3.10 -6.65
N SER A 5 -2.37 -3.57 -6.34
CA SER A 5 -1.55 -3.05 -5.24
C SER A 5 -0.22 -2.51 -5.76
N LEU A 6 0.13 -1.29 -5.35
CA LEU A 6 1.36 -0.62 -5.75
C LEU A 6 1.88 0.30 -4.63
N ASN A 7 3.12 0.11 -4.20
CA ASN A 7 3.81 1.18 -3.50
C ASN A 7 4.17 2.28 -4.51
N ALA A 8 3.57 3.45 -4.36
CA ALA A 8 3.65 4.56 -5.33
C ALA A 8 4.91 5.43 -5.18
N TRP A 9 5.78 5.10 -4.21
CA TRP A 9 7.04 5.80 -3.97
C TRP A 9 6.88 7.33 -3.84
N GLY A 10 5.84 7.77 -3.12
CA GLY A 10 5.50 9.20 -2.99
C GLY A 10 5.17 9.90 -4.31
N GLY A 11 4.90 9.16 -5.38
CA GLY A 11 4.72 9.70 -6.72
C GLY A 11 6.03 10.21 -7.34
N ALA A 12 7.19 9.66 -6.95
CA ALA A 12 8.49 10.08 -7.51
C ALA A 12 8.59 9.93 -9.03
N MET A 13 7.80 9.02 -9.62
CA MET A 13 7.67 8.81 -11.07
C MET A 13 6.27 9.23 -11.57
N PHE A 14 5.75 10.36 -11.12
CA PHE A 14 4.36 10.75 -11.39
C PHE A 14 4.05 10.90 -12.88
N ASP A 15 5.00 11.31 -13.69
CA ASP A 15 4.81 11.49 -15.14
C ASP A 15 4.53 10.15 -15.85
N ASP A 16 5.06 9.02 -15.31
CA ASP A 16 4.77 7.67 -15.78
C ASP A 16 3.58 7.06 -15.02
N LEU A 17 3.46 7.35 -13.72
CA LEU A 17 2.41 6.83 -12.84
C LEU A 17 1.02 7.33 -13.24
N ALA A 18 0.87 8.61 -13.57
CA ALA A 18 -0.42 9.22 -13.86
C ALA A 18 -1.12 8.57 -15.08
N PRO A 19 -0.49 8.45 -16.29
CA PRO A 19 -1.12 7.77 -17.42
C PRO A 19 -1.36 6.27 -17.16
N TRP A 20 -0.53 5.63 -16.33
CA TRP A 20 -0.76 4.25 -15.93
C TRP A 20 -2.02 4.12 -15.05
N ILE A 21 -2.23 5.02 -14.10
CA ILE A 21 -3.46 5.06 -13.29
C ILE A 21 -4.69 5.20 -14.17
N ASP A 22 -4.66 6.11 -15.18
CA ASP A 22 -5.76 6.32 -16.12
C ASP A 22 -6.11 5.05 -16.92
N ALA A 23 -5.12 4.18 -17.17
CA ALA A 23 -5.24 3.00 -18.02
C ALA A 23 -5.35 1.66 -17.26
N CYS A 24 -5.05 1.61 -15.96
CA CYS A 24 -4.92 0.36 -15.22
C CYS A 24 -6.23 -0.43 -15.05
N GLY A 25 -7.39 0.27 -15.10
CA GLY A 25 -8.71 -0.33 -15.03
C GLY A 25 -8.98 -1.04 -13.71
N ALA A 26 -8.44 -0.53 -12.60
CA ALA A 26 -8.65 -1.11 -11.29
C ALA A 26 -10.06 -0.83 -10.78
N ASP A 27 -10.78 -1.87 -10.33
CA ASP A 27 -11.98 -1.70 -9.53
C ASP A 27 -11.63 -1.31 -8.08
N VAL A 28 -10.48 -1.84 -7.57
CA VAL A 28 -9.88 -1.46 -6.28
C VAL A 28 -8.38 -1.22 -6.48
N LEU A 29 -7.91 -0.01 -6.20
CA LEU A 29 -6.50 0.37 -6.27
C LEU A 29 -5.95 0.64 -4.87
N CYS A 30 -5.02 -0.17 -4.41
CA CYS A 30 -4.35 -0.08 -3.11
C CYS A 30 -2.97 0.55 -3.28
N LEU A 31 -2.79 1.78 -2.82
CA LEU A 31 -1.52 2.50 -2.89
C LEU A 31 -0.88 2.63 -1.52
N GLN A 32 0.44 2.41 -1.45
CA GLN A 32 1.28 2.71 -0.30
C GLN A 32 2.19 3.90 -0.65
N GLU A 33 2.79 4.52 0.36
CA GLU A 33 3.60 5.74 0.24
C GLU A 33 2.82 6.90 -0.40
N VAL A 34 1.56 7.08 0.00
CA VAL A 34 0.73 8.19 -0.46
C VAL A 34 0.98 9.42 0.39
N THR A 35 1.27 10.55 -0.28
CA THR A 35 1.51 11.86 0.34
C THR A 35 0.23 12.68 0.34
N HIS A 36 0.04 13.49 1.39
CA HIS A 36 -1.09 14.39 1.52
C HIS A 36 -0.67 15.70 2.19
N THR A 37 -0.66 16.78 1.43
CA THR A 37 -0.47 18.15 1.92
C THR A 37 -1.64 18.99 1.39
N PRO A 38 -2.69 19.22 2.19
CA PRO A 38 -3.86 19.96 1.74
C PRO A 38 -3.51 21.32 1.16
N GLY A 39 -4.08 21.63 0.00
CA GLY A 39 -3.89 22.93 -0.66
C GLY A 39 -2.53 23.13 -1.34
N LEU A 40 -1.63 22.12 -1.31
CA LEU A 40 -0.34 22.19 -1.99
C LEU A 40 -0.29 21.20 -3.15
N GLY A 41 -0.14 21.71 -4.38
CA GLY A 41 0.09 20.89 -5.56
C GLY A 41 1.55 20.84 -5.98
N GLY A 42 1.85 20.01 -6.97
CA GLY A 42 3.18 19.90 -7.57
C GLY A 42 4.15 19.02 -6.76
N TRP A 43 5.39 19.50 -6.61
CA TRP A 43 6.48 18.69 -6.06
C TRP A 43 6.99 19.24 -4.74
N THR A 44 7.31 18.33 -3.83
CA THR A 44 8.07 18.60 -2.60
C THR A 44 9.31 17.71 -2.54
N ARG A 45 10.16 17.97 -1.58
CA ARG A 45 11.33 17.15 -1.27
C ARG A 45 11.17 16.53 0.11
N PHE A 46 11.26 15.22 0.13
CA PHE A 46 11.39 14.42 1.34
C PHE A 46 12.86 14.25 1.68
N ASP A 47 13.24 14.54 2.90
CA ASP A 47 14.60 14.35 3.41
C ASP A 47 14.59 13.57 4.72
N ASP A 48 15.30 12.44 4.77
CA ASP A 48 15.68 11.74 6.00
C ASP A 48 17.22 11.67 6.12
N ALA A 49 17.75 10.93 7.07
CA ALA A 49 19.21 10.87 7.29
C ALA A 49 19.98 10.30 6.08
N ASP A 50 19.34 9.44 5.27
CA ASP A 50 20.00 8.68 4.20
C ASP A 50 19.50 9.06 2.80
N ARG A 51 18.35 9.72 2.70
CA ARG A 51 17.67 9.92 1.42
C ARG A 51 17.17 11.35 1.26
N SER A 52 17.24 11.83 0.03
CA SER A 52 16.65 13.08 -0.42
C SER A 52 15.92 12.79 -1.73
N LEU A 53 14.60 12.78 -1.70
CA LEU A 53 13.78 12.31 -2.81
C LEU A 53 12.73 13.36 -3.21
N PRO A 54 12.56 13.63 -4.52
CA PRO A 54 11.40 14.35 -4.99
C PRO A 54 10.17 13.47 -4.81
N GLN A 55 9.06 14.09 -4.38
CA GLN A 55 7.76 13.41 -4.29
C GLN A 55 6.63 14.39 -4.59
N ARG A 56 5.44 13.86 -4.90
CA ARG A 56 4.27 14.72 -5.06
C ARG A 56 3.91 15.36 -3.72
N ALA A 57 3.52 16.63 -3.77
CA ALA A 57 3.07 17.32 -2.58
C ALA A 57 1.77 16.72 -2.03
N ASN A 58 0.88 16.29 -2.92
CA ASN A 58 -0.42 15.75 -2.59
C ASN A 58 -0.83 14.65 -3.58
N LEU A 59 -0.13 13.52 -3.53
CA LEU A 59 -0.42 12.37 -4.39
C LEU A 59 -1.87 11.90 -4.23
N LEU A 60 -2.43 12.00 -3.03
CA LEU A 60 -3.84 11.65 -2.77
C LEU A 60 -4.80 12.46 -3.65
N ALA A 61 -4.60 13.78 -3.75
CA ALA A 61 -5.43 14.64 -4.61
C ALA A 61 -5.16 14.37 -6.09
N ASP A 62 -3.88 14.20 -6.47
CA ASP A 62 -3.50 13.92 -7.85
C ASP A 62 -4.16 12.63 -8.37
N VAL A 63 -4.22 11.57 -7.54
CA VAL A 63 -4.88 10.31 -7.90
C VAL A 63 -6.41 10.44 -7.92
N ARG A 64 -6.99 11.20 -6.99
CA ARG A 64 -8.44 11.47 -7.01
C ARG A 64 -8.88 12.16 -8.30
N GLU A 65 -8.09 13.07 -8.83
CA GLU A 65 -8.36 13.73 -10.11
C GLU A 65 -8.33 12.76 -11.29
N ARG A 66 -7.50 11.71 -11.23
CA ARG A 66 -7.38 10.66 -12.25
C ARG A 66 -8.46 9.60 -12.15
N LEU A 67 -8.99 9.40 -10.96
CA LEU A 67 -10.02 8.40 -10.65
C LEU A 67 -11.30 9.07 -10.16
N PRO A 68 -11.98 9.91 -10.99
CA PRO A 68 -13.14 10.69 -10.57
C PRO A 68 -14.35 9.81 -10.20
N HIS A 69 -14.37 8.54 -10.65
CA HIS A 69 -15.41 7.56 -10.35
C HIS A 69 -14.97 6.52 -9.30
N HIS A 70 -14.07 6.91 -8.40
CA HIS A 70 -13.63 6.09 -7.27
C HIS A 70 -13.75 6.84 -5.95
N HIS A 71 -14.17 6.14 -4.92
CA HIS A 71 -14.09 6.62 -3.55
C HIS A 71 -12.66 6.45 -3.03
N GLY A 72 -11.95 7.55 -2.78
CA GLY A 72 -10.59 7.53 -2.23
C GLY A 72 -10.61 7.56 -0.70
N LEU A 73 -10.17 6.49 -0.06
CA LEU A 73 -9.99 6.34 1.39
C LEU A 73 -8.51 6.48 1.73
N PHE A 74 -8.17 7.30 2.71
CA PHE A 74 -6.78 7.56 3.12
C PHE A 74 -6.59 7.33 4.62
N THR A 75 -5.49 6.68 4.97
CA THR A 75 -5.06 6.49 6.36
C THR A 75 -3.64 7.01 6.51
N ALA A 76 -3.47 8.09 7.28
CA ALA A 76 -2.15 8.62 7.62
C ALA A 76 -1.46 7.73 8.63
N SER A 77 -0.20 7.40 8.40
CA SER A 77 0.67 6.71 9.35
C SER A 77 1.41 7.70 10.24
N ASP A 78 1.96 8.74 9.64
CA ASP A 78 2.72 9.79 10.31
C ASP A 78 2.72 11.07 9.48
N ALA A 79 3.21 12.17 10.05
CA ALA A 79 3.42 13.43 9.36
C ALA A 79 4.80 14.01 9.65
N GLY A 80 5.32 14.80 8.72
CA GLY A 80 6.61 15.43 8.90
C GLY A 80 6.88 16.60 7.93
N PRO A 81 8.03 17.27 8.08
CA PRO A 81 8.37 18.42 7.26
C PRO A 81 8.81 17.99 5.86
N VAL A 82 8.36 18.74 4.87
CA VAL A 82 8.83 18.67 3.48
C VAL A 82 9.10 20.07 2.97
N GLN A 83 9.93 20.20 1.94
CA GLN A 83 10.20 21.49 1.30
C GLN A 83 9.58 21.54 -0.09
N ASP A 84 8.94 22.68 -0.41
CA ASP A 84 8.52 22.99 -1.79
C ASP A 84 9.72 23.48 -2.66
N ARG A 85 9.47 23.69 -3.95
CA ARG A 85 10.49 24.21 -4.89
C ARG A 85 11.04 25.59 -4.50
N ARG A 86 10.31 26.35 -3.67
CA ARG A 86 10.72 27.66 -3.13
C ARG A 86 11.41 27.54 -1.78
N ARG A 87 11.75 26.31 -1.35
CA ARG A 87 12.39 25.99 -0.07
C ARG A 87 11.54 26.36 1.17
N ARG A 88 10.23 26.51 1.03
CA ARG A 88 9.33 26.71 2.15
C ARG A 88 8.96 25.36 2.73
N PHE A 89 8.94 25.30 4.06
CA PHE A 89 8.53 24.10 4.78
C PHE A 89 7.02 23.97 4.82
N HIS A 90 6.55 22.75 4.64
CA HIS A 90 5.16 22.35 4.76
C HIS A 90 5.08 21.10 5.62
N ARG A 91 3.93 20.90 6.25
CA ARG A 91 3.60 19.65 6.91
C ARG A 91 2.95 18.72 5.90
N GLN A 92 3.44 17.51 5.80
CA GLN A 92 2.91 16.50 4.91
C GLN A 92 2.54 15.25 5.68
N ASP A 93 1.31 14.78 5.54
CA ASP A 93 0.90 13.45 5.97
C ASP A 93 1.43 12.41 4.98
N PHE A 94 1.79 11.25 5.51
CA PHE A 94 2.27 10.12 4.74
C PHE A 94 1.52 8.85 5.18
N GLY A 95 1.02 8.09 4.23
CA GLY A 95 0.19 6.95 4.57
C GLY A 95 -0.07 6.02 3.39
N LEU A 96 -1.24 5.42 3.41
CA LEU A 96 -1.75 4.56 2.35
C LEU A 96 -3.17 4.98 1.95
N ALA A 97 -3.53 4.70 0.71
CA ALA A 97 -4.85 4.97 0.19
C ALA A 97 -5.42 3.76 -0.54
N THR A 98 -6.73 3.59 -0.45
CA THR A 98 -7.48 2.61 -1.24
C THR A 98 -8.57 3.35 -2.01
N PHE A 99 -8.57 3.20 -3.33
CA PHE A 99 -9.57 3.76 -4.22
C PHE A 99 -10.49 2.64 -4.68
N VAL A 100 -11.79 2.82 -4.50
CA VAL A 100 -12.82 1.82 -4.81
C VAL A 100 -13.77 2.41 -5.84
N ALA A 101 -14.00 1.71 -6.94
CA ALA A 101 -14.93 2.14 -7.99
C ALA A 101 -16.36 2.36 -7.43
N GLU A 102 -17.04 3.39 -7.90
CA GLU A 102 -18.37 3.80 -7.38
C GLU A 102 -19.46 2.74 -7.57
N ASP A 103 -19.29 1.84 -8.55
CA ASP A 103 -20.22 0.73 -8.78
C ASP A 103 -20.06 -0.44 -7.80
N LEU A 104 -19.00 -0.41 -6.97
CA LEU A 104 -18.77 -1.34 -5.87
C LEU A 104 -19.21 -0.71 -4.52
N PRO A 105 -20.36 -1.09 -3.96
CA PRO A 105 -20.76 -0.60 -2.65
C PRO A 105 -19.71 -0.92 -1.58
N VAL A 106 -19.21 0.11 -0.91
CA VAL A 106 -18.38 -0.04 0.28
C VAL A 106 -19.31 -0.26 1.47
N VAL A 107 -19.25 -1.45 2.06
CA VAL A 107 -20.14 -1.87 3.16
C VAL A 107 -19.43 -1.94 4.51
N GLY A 108 -18.11 -1.81 4.54
CA GLY A 108 -17.30 -1.76 5.75
C GLY A 108 -15.95 -1.11 5.51
N ILE A 109 -15.48 -0.37 6.51
CA ILE A 109 -14.14 0.25 6.52
C ILE A 109 -13.55 0.05 7.90
N ARG A 110 -12.30 -0.42 7.95
CA ARG A 110 -11.55 -0.53 9.19
C ARG A 110 -10.08 -0.18 8.95
N SER A 111 -9.48 0.58 9.85
CA SER A 111 -8.05 0.85 9.85
C SER A 111 -7.43 0.62 11.21
N ALA A 112 -6.18 0.20 11.22
CA ALA A 112 -5.43 0.03 12.47
C ALA A 112 -3.94 0.30 12.25
N PHE A 113 -3.26 0.70 13.31
CA PHE A 113 -1.81 0.73 13.34
C PHE A 113 -1.29 -0.69 13.60
N VAL A 114 -0.59 -1.24 12.62
CA VAL A 114 0.09 -2.55 12.75
C VAL A 114 1.46 -2.40 13.43
N HIS A 115 2.03 -1.18 13.42
CA HIS A 115 3.26 -0.84 14.16
C HIS A 115 3.21 0.62 14.63
N GLY A 116 3.54 0.87 15.90
CA GLY A 116 3.53 2.20 16.49
C GLY A 116 2.15 2.83 16.59
N ALA A 117 2.10 4.16 16.54
CA ALA A 117 0.89 4.99 16.54
C ALA A 117 1.17 6.26 15.72
N TYR A 118 0.13 6.99 15.30
CA TYR A 118 0.30 8.25 14.57
C TYR A 118 1.29 9.16 15.27
N THR A 119 2.26 9.66 14.50
CA THR A 119 3.34 10.48 15.04
C THR A 119 3.60 11.67 14.12
N GLU A 120 3.71 12.85 14.70
CA GLU A 120 4.17 14.05 14.01
C GLU A 120 5.66 14.27 14.24
N HIS A 121 6.46 14.14 13.19
CA HIS A 121 7.89 14.44 13.21
C HIS A 121 8.11 15.94 13.03
N ARG A 122 8.64 16.63 14.04
CA ARG A 122 8.72 18.11 14.04
C ARG A 122 9.82 18.63 13.13
N ASP A 123 11.03 18.07 13.26
CA ASP A 123 12.24 18.65 12.66
C ASP A 123 12.70 17.91 11.41
N ARG A 124 12.56 16.59 11.38
CA ARG A 124 12.99 15.73 10.27
C ARG A 124 12.30 14.38 10.31
N TRP A 125 12.26 13.71 9.16
CA TRP A 125 11.80 12.34 9.09
C TRP A 125 12.82 11.37 9.69
N PRO A 126 12.40 10.39 10.49
CA PRO A 126 13.31 9.34 10.98
C PRO A 126 13.65 8.35 9.87
N ASN A 127 14.85 7.78 9.91
CA ASN A 127 15.31 6.80 8.94
C ASN A 127 14.62 5.42 9.08
N GLY A 128 14.14 5.08 10.25
CA GLY A 128 13.48 3.80 10.54
C GLY A 128 12.52 3.91 11.71
N GLY A 129 11.79 2.81 11.99
CA GLY A 129 10.86 2.75 13.12
C GLY A 129 9.62 3.64 12.96
N ARG A 130 9.33 4.10 11.74
CA ARG A 130 8.12 4.91 11.47
C ARG A 130 6.87 4.08 11.72
N PRO A 131 5.78 4.69 12.22
CA PRO A 131 4.49 4.03 12.35
C PRO A 131 4.03 3.41 11.02
N ARG A 132 3.27 2.34 11.13
CA ARG A 132 2.70 1.62 9.99
C ARG A 132 1.24 1.31 10.25
N ALA A 133 0.42 1.57 9.24
CA ALA A 133 -1.00 1.30 9.27
C ALA A 133 -1.40 0.28 8.21
N ALA A 134 -2.56 -0.32 8.39
CA ALA A 134 -3.28 -1.06 7.36
C ALA A 134 -4.72 -0.52 7.29
N LEU A 135 -5.30 -0.60 6.08
CA LEU A 135 -6.65 -0.15 5.77
C LEU A 135 -7.41 -1.29 5.10
N ALA A 136 -8.47 -1.73 5.72
CA ALA A 136 -9.40 -2.73 5.18
C ALA A 136 -10.64 -2.04 4.64
N VAL A 137 -11.09 -2.46 3.45
CA VAL A 137 -12.37 -2.11 2.87
C VAL A 137 -13.13 -3.39 2.53
N ARG A 138 -14.39 -3.47 2.91
CA ARG A 138 -15.31 -4.55 2.56
C ARG A 138 -16.25 -4.03 1.50
N VAL A 139 -16.29 -4.68 0.34
CA VAL A 139 -17.11 -4.28 -0.81
C VAL A 139 -18.04 -5.40 -1.24
N HIS A 140 -19.13 -5.08 -1.92
CA HIS A 140 -20.01 -6.05 -2.53
C HIS A 140 -19.81 -6.08 -4.05
N ASP A 141 -19.20 -7.16 -4.56
CA ASP A 141 -19.12 -7.42 -6.00
C ASP A 141 -20.46 -7.95 -6.50
N ARG A 142 -21.29 -7.05 -7.04
CA ARG A 142 -22.63 -7.39 -7.56
C ARG A 142 -22.58 -8.32 -8.77
N ARG A 143 -21.48 -8.33 -9.53
CA ARG A 143 -21.35 -9.18 -10.73
C ARG A 143 -21.13 -10.64 -10.35
N ALA A 144 -20.38 -10.86 -9.28
CA ALA A 144 -20.10 -12.20 -8.75
C ALA A 144 -20.99 -12.57 -7.55
N GLU A 145 -21.91 -11.68 -7.14
CA GLU A 145 -22.82 -11.84 -5.99
C GLU A 145 -22.10 -12.25 -4.70
N ARG A 146 -20.92 -11.63 -4.44
CA ARG A 146 -20.09 -11.95 -3.27
C ARG A 146 -19.54 -10.72 -2.58
N PHE A 147 -19.23 -10.87 -1.31
CA PHE A 147 -18.47 -9.86 -0.57
C PHE A 147 -16.98 -10.11 -0.71
N VAL A 148 -16.21 -9.02 -0.81
CA VAL A 148 -14.75 -9.06 -0.88
C VAL A 148 -14.18 -8.09 0.14
N THR A 149 -13.35 -8.60 1.03
CA THR A 149 -12.59 -7.79 1.99
C THR A 149 -11.16 -7.60 1.48
N VAL A 150 -10.80 -6.36 1.16
CA VAL A 150 -9.46 -5.99 0.67
C VAL A 150 -8.71 -5.24 1.75
N VAL A 151 -7.54 -5.72 2.13
CA VAL A 151 -6.66 -5.13 3.14
C VAL A 151 -5.39 -4.63 2.49
N ASN A 152 -5.17 -3.32 2.55
CA ASN A 152 -3.99 -2.62 2.07
C ASN A 152 -3.02 -2.40 3.23
N LEU A 153 -1.77 -2.85 3.10
CA LEU A 153 -0.73 -2.77 4.12
C LEU A 153 0.50 -1.99 3.62
N HIS A 154 1.07 -1.15 4.48
CA HIS A 154 2.48 -0.75 4.36
C HIS A 154 3.24 -1.20 5.61
N GLY A 155 4.06 -2.21 5.46
CA GLY A 155 4.78 -2.89 6.55
C GLY A 155 6.02 -2.15 7.04
N LEU A 156 6.53 -2.59 8.17
CA LEU A 156 7.69 -1.99 8.86
C LEU A 156 8.97 -2.10 8.01
N ARG A 157 9.53 -0.95 7.65
CA ARG A 157 10.88 -0.85 7.11
C ARG A 157 11.88 -0.81 8.26
N ASP A 158 12.78 -1.80 8.32
CA ASP A 158 13.93 -1.82 9.24
C ASP A 158 15.20 -1.59 8.42
N PRO A 159 16.01 -0.55 8.74
CA PRO A 159 17.29 -0.29 8.06
C PRO A 159 18.28 -1.46 8.14
N ARG A 160 18.16 -2.31 9.17
CA ARG A 160 19.03 -3.48 9.39
C ARG A 160 18.73 -4.65 8.44
N GLY A 161 17.60 -4.64 7.74
CA GLY A 161 17.23 -5.66 6.77
C GLY A 161 15.77 -6.08 6.82
N LYS A 162 15.47 -7.24 6.19
CA LYS A 162 14.11 -7.75 6.02
C LYS A 162 13.83 -9.05 6.79
N ALA A 163 14.79 -9.55 7.59
CA ALA A 163 14.60 -10.72 8.43
C ALA A 163 13.57 -10.48 9.54
N ASP A 164 13.01 -11.56 10.06
CA ASP A 164 12.04 -11.50 11.15
C ASP A 164 12.62 -10.85 12.40
N THR A 165 11.77 -10.11 13.10
CA THR A 165 12.09 -9.43 14.37
C THR A 165 10.84 -9.48 15.26
N PRO A 166 10.98 -9.30 16.59
CA PRO A 166 9.81 -9.21 17.47
C PRO A 166 8.80 -8.12 17.05
N ALA A 167 9.30 -6.99 16.50
CA ALA A 167 8.42 -5.93 16.00
C ALA A 167 7.62 -6.35 14.75
N ARG A 168 8.21 -7.16 13.87
CA ARG A 168 7.52 -7.73 12.70
C ARG A 168 6.54 -8.83 13.09
N GLN A 169 6.87 -9.63 14.11
CA GLN A 169 5.94 -10.61 14.65
C GLN A 169 4.70 -9.92 15.25
N ALA A 170 4.90 -8.90 16.09
CA ALA A 170 3.79 -8.10 16.62
C ALA A 170 2.97 -7.37 15.52
N GLN A 171 3.63 -6.97 14.42
CA GLN A 171 2.95 -6.43 13.24
C GLN A 171 2.06 -7.50 12.57
N ALA A 172 2.56 -8.72 12.42
CA ALA A 172 1.81 -9.83 11.82
C ALA A 172 0.55 -10.15 12.63
N GLU A 173 0.66 -10.20 13.96
CA GLU A 173 -0.46 -10.44 14.87
C GLU A 173 -1.52 -9.34 14.77
N ARG A 174 -1.12 -8.06 14.79
CA ARG A 174 -2.05 -6.93 14.62
C ARG A 174 -2.70 -6.88 13.25
N LEU A 175 -1.97 -7.29 12.20
CA LEU A 175 -2.53 -7.42 10.86
C LEU A 175 -3.57 -8.54 10.82
N ALA A 176 -3.29 -9.67 11.45
CA ALA A 176 -4.24 -10.78 11.59
C ALA A 176 -5.53 -10.34 12.29
N ASP A 177 -5.41 -9.64 13.44
CA ASP A 177 -6.56 -9.07 14.17
C ASP A 177 -7.38 -8.10 13.30
N LEU A 178 -6.70 -7.28 12.47
CA LEU A 178 -7.40 -6.38 11.56
C LEU A 178 -8.16 -7.15 10.48
N VAL A 179 -7.54 -8.16 9.88
CA VAL A 179 -8.15 -9.02 8.85
C VAL A 179 -9.39 -9.73 9.42
N GLU A 180 -9.26 -10.38 10.57
CA GLU A 180 -10.38 -11.06 11.23
C GLU A 180 -11.52 -10.11 11.59
N GLY A 181 -11.18 -8.93 12.11
CA GLY A 181 -12.18 -7.95 12.49
C GLY A 181 -12.81 -7.18 11.32
N ALA A 182 -12.28 -7.29 10.10
CA ALA A 182 -12.79 -6.60 8.92
C ALA A 182 -13.61 -7.50 7.99
N ARG A 183 -13.32 -8.81 7.96
CA ARG A 183 -14.05 -9.80 7.16
C ARG A 183 -15.24 -10.37 7.90
N GLU A 184 -16.20 -10.85 7.17
CA GLU A 184 -17.30 -11.68 7.67
C GLU A 184 -17.20 -13.09 7.06
N ASP A 185 -17.93 -14.04 7.66
CA ASP A 185 -17.97 -15.42 7.16
C ASP A 185 -18.42 -15.47 5.70
N GLY A 186 -17.66 -16.17 4.87
CA GLY A 186 -17.93 -16.29 3.43
C GLY A 186 -17.34 -15.19 2.56
N ASP A 187 -16.69 -14.16 3.14
CA ASP A 187 -16.01 -13.14 2.35
C ASP A 187 -14.77 -13.74 1.63
N LEU A 188 -14.60 -13.37 0.37
CA LEU A 188 -13.30 -13.50 -0.26
C LEU A 188 -12.37 -12.43 0.31
N THR A 189 -11.28 -12.83 0.94
CA THR A 189 -10.32 -11.91 1.56
C THR A 189 -9.07 -11.78 0.72
N VAL A 190 -8.65 -10.54 0.46
CA VAL A 190 -7.40 -10.20 -0.23
C VAL A 190 -6.57 -9.30 0.68
N VAL A 191 -5.33 -9.69 0.97
CA VAL A 191 -4.38 -8.88 1.74
C VAL A 191 -3.20 -8.54 0.84
N CYS A 192 -2.94 -7.27 0.61
CA CYS A 192 -1.90 -6.84 -0.32
C CYS A 192 -1.13 -5.61 0.18
N GLY A 193 0.04 -5.37 -0.37
CA GLY A 193 0.82 -4.18 -0.09
C GLY A 193 2.33 -4.39 -0.07
N ASP A 194 3.04 -3.39 0.41
CA ASP A 194 4.47 -3.47 0.70
C ASP A 194 4.71 -3.99 2.11
N PHE A 195 4.99 -5.27 2.24
CA PHE A 195 5.24 -5.92 3.54
C PHE A 195 6.65 -5.65 4.07
N ASN A 196 7.60 -5.29 3.20
CA ASN A 196 9.02 -5.13 3.55
C ASN A 196 9.66 -6.38 4.17
N LEU A 197 9.26 -7.59 3.75
CA LEU A 197 9.68 -8.88 4.27
C LEU A 197 10.40 -9.72 3.22
N LEU A 198 11.06 -10.80 3.68
CA LEU A 198 11.54 -11.88 2.84
C LEU A 198 10.43 -12.94 2.64
N PRO A 199 10.51 -13.77 1.58
CA PRO A 199 9.47 -14.78 1.30
C PRO A 199 9.29 -15.86 2.39
N ASP A 200 10.33 -16.11 3.18
CA ASP A 200 10.35 -17.09 4.27
C ASP A 200 9.95 -16.54 5.64
N SER A 201 9.47 -15.29 5.70
CA SER A 201 9.05 -14.64 6.94
C SER A 201 7.93 -15.42 7.65
N THR A 202 8.02 -15.50 8.98
CA THR A 202 6.99 -16.08 9.85
C THR A 202 5.65 -15.35 9.77
N THR A 203 5.62 -14.09 9.30
CA THR A 203 4.39 -13.35 9.01
C THR A 203 3.46 -14.13 8.08
N PHE A 204 4.01 -14.82 7.05
CA PHE A 204 3.19 -15.58 6.11
C PHE A 204 2.58 -16.82 6.74
N LYS A 205 3.21 -17.42 7.78
CA LYS A 205 2.61 -18.50 8.56
C LYS A 205 1.40 -18.00 9.36
N THR A 206 1.56 -16.86 10.05
CA THR A 206 0.46 -16.20 10.79
C THR A 206 -0.73 -15.92 9.86
N LEU A 207 -0.48 -15.45 8.63
CA LEU A 207 -1.56 -15.18 7.66
C LEU A 207 -2.13 -16.47 7.05
N ALA A 208 -1.32 -17.51 6.88
CA ALA A 208 -1.79 -18.82 6.43
C ALA A 208 -2.73 -19.49 7.45
N ASP A 209 -2.53 -19.26 8.76
CA ASP A 209 -3.43 -19.72 9.82
C ASP A 209 -4.84 -19.10 9.70
N LEU A 210 -4.96 -17.94 9.01
CA LEU A 210 -6.23 -17.31 8.64
C LEU A 210 -6.83 -17.84 7.30
N GLY A 211 -6.20 -18.84 6.70
CA GLY A 211 -6.58 -19.39 5.41
C GLY A 211 -6.10 -18.57 4.20
N LEU A 212 -5.11 -17.67 4.37
CA LEU A 212 -4.60 -16.82 3.29
C LEU A 212 -3.42 -17.51 2.58
N THR A 213 -3.46 -17.56 1.27
CA THR A 213 -2.42 -18.13 0.39
C THR A 213 -1.69 -17.01 -0.32
N ASP A 214 -0.36 -16.96 -0.21
CA ASP A 214 0.47 -16.01 -0.94
C ASP A 214 0.61 -16.40 -2.41
N LEU A 215 0.33 -15.45 -3.31
CA LEU A 215 0.44 -15.63 -4.77
C LEU A 215 1.78 -15.16 -5.33
N VAL A 216 2.60 -14.44 -4.56
CA VAL A 216 3.89 -13.87 -5.01
C VAL A 216 5.04 -14.85 -4.81
N GLY A 217 5.08 -15.52 -3.65
CA GLY A 217 6.17 -16.43 -3.29
C GLY A 217 7.54 -15.74 -3.31
N GLY A 218 8.50 -16.37 -3.96
CA GLY A 218 9.88 -15.88 -4.12
C GLY A 218 10.12 -14.96 -5.31
N ALA A 219 9.07 -14.44 -5.96
CA ALA A 219 9.22 -13.59 -7.14
C ALA A 219 9.79 -12.20 -6.81
N ASP A 220 10.48 -11.59 -7.79
CA ASP A 220 10.98 -10.22 -7.72
C ASP A 220 9.82 -9.22 -7.87
N THR A 221 9.65 -8.34 -6.89
CA THR A 221 8.61 -7.30 -6.87
C THR A 221 9.17 -5.88 -6.94
N ARG A 222 10.45 -5.74 -7.33
CA ARG A 222 11.10 -4.44 -7.52
C ARG A 222 11.39 -4.17 -9.01
N THR A 223 11.37 -2.89 -9.38
CA THR A 223 11.74 -2.43 -10.74
C THR A 223 13.24 -2.15 -10.86
N SER A 224 13.70 -1.78 -12.04
CA SER A 224 15.09 -1.37 -12.26
C SER A 224 15.52 -0.16 -11.43
N ARG A 225 14.56 0.62 -10.95
CA ARG A 225 14.78 1.82 -10.10
C ARG A 225 15.27 1.49 -8.69
N TYR A 226 15.08 0.24 -8.25
CA TYR A 226 15.53 -0.17 -6.91
C TYR A 226 16.98 -0.66 -6.94
N PRO A 227 17.92 0.01 -6.23
CA PRO A 227 19.36 -0.23 -6.41
C PRO A 227 19.90 -1.42 -5.60
N LYS A 228 19.11 -2.02 -4.68
CA LYS A 228 19.60 -3.06 -3.77
C LYS A 228 19.34 -4.46 -4.31
N PRO A 229 20.17 -5.47 -3.92
CA PRO A 229 20.05 -6.83 -4.44
C PRO A 229 18.81 -7.59 -3.94
N LEU A 230 18.33 -7.30 -2.71
CA LEU A 230 17.12 -7.94 -2.15
C LEU A 230 15.86 -7.29 -2.72
N ARG A 231 15.22 -7.97 -3.65
CA ARG A 231 14.16 -7.42 -4.49
C ARG A 231 12.75 -7.85 -4.07
N HIS A 232 12.60 -8.51 -2.93
CA HIS A 232 11.31 -8.90 -2.35
C HIS A 232 10.78 -7.78 -1.44
N ALA A 233 9.52 -7.41 -1.59
CA ALA A 233 8.91 -6.39 -0.75
C ALA A 233 7.38 -6.45 -0.72
N SER A 234 6.75 -6.51 -1.91
CA SER A 234 5.30 -6.47 -2.07
C SER A 234 4.74 -7.89 -2.18
N TYR A 235 3.60 -8.13 -1.54
CA TYR A 235 2.92 -9.42 -1.53
C TYR A 235 1.42 -9.24 -1.71
N LEU A 236 0.77 -10.29 -2.19
CA LEU A 236 -0.67 -10.39 -2.33
C LEU A 236 -1.13 -11.79 -1.96
N LEU A 237 -2.01 -11.86 -0.96
CA LEU A 237 -2.55 -13.09 -0.43
C LEU A 237 -4.06 -13.14 -0.63
N VAL A 238 -4.61 -14.32 -0.85
CA VAL A 238 -6.05 -14.54 -1.04
C VAL A 238 -6.55 -15.70 -0.18
N SER A 239 -7.80 -15.63 0.28
CA SER A 239 -8.42 -16.72 1.06
C SER A 239 -8.91 -17.87 0.18
N ASP A 240 -9.16 -17.62 -1.10
CA ASP A 240 -9.57 -18.64 -2.06
C ASP A 240 -8.79 -18.52 -3.37
N PRO A 241 -7.70 -19.28 -3.56
CA PRO A 241 -6.97 -19.30 -4.81
C PRO A 241 -7.81 -19.78 -6.01
N GLY A 242 -8.88 -20.53 -5.78
CA GLY A 242 -9.78 -20.99 -6.84
C GLY A 242 -10.62 -19.85 -7.45
N ALA A 243 -10.79 -18.73 -6.74
CA ALA A 243 -11.48 -17.54 -7.23
C ALA A 243 -10.59 -16.65 -8.11
N VAL A 244 -9.28 -16.94 -8.22
CA VAL A 244 -8.33 -16.13 -8.99
C VAL A 244 -8.41 -16.49 -10.47
N ALA A 245 -8.92 -15.55 -11.28
CA ALA A 245 -8.91 -15.70 -12.74
C ALA A 245 -7.53 -15.42 -13.33
N ARG A 246 -6.80 -14.44 -12.76
CA ARG A 246 -5.44 -14.08 -13.19
C ARG A 246 -4.70 -13.38 -12.04
N PHE A 247 -3.41 -13.68 -11.89
CA PHE A 247 -2.48 -12.92 -11.07
C PHE A 247 -1.23 -12.56 -11.88
N GLU A 248 -0.77 -11.32 -11.73
CA GLU A 248 0.41 -10.82 -12.45
C GLU A 248 1.23 -9.89 -11.56
N ILE A 249 2.56 -10.05 -11.60
CA ILE A 249 3.53 -9.07 -11.14
C ILE A 249 3.95 -8.26 -12.37
N ALA A 250 3.39 -7.07 -12.55
CA ALA A 250 3.57 -6.28 -13.76
C ALA A 250 5.02 -5.82 -13.91
N THR A 251 5.64 -6.17 -15.04
CA THR A 251 7.03 -5.82 -15.34
C THR A 251 7.16 -4.49 -16.10
N ALA A 252 6.10 -4.05 -16.75
CA ALA A 252 6.02 -2.81 -17.51
C ALA A 252 4.59 -2.24 -17.51
N PRO A 253 4.44 -0.91 -17.59
CA PRO A 253 5.51 0.09 -17.49
C PRO A 253 6.07 0.17 -16.06
N GLU A 254 7.33 0.61 -15.91
CA GLU A 254 7.89 0.94 -14.60
C GLU A 254 7.40 2.32 -14.16
N VAL A 255 6.52 2.36 -13.16
CA VAL A 255 5.89 3.60 -12.64
C VAL A 255 6.25 3.90 -11.20
N SER A 256 7.07 3.06 -10.60
CA SER A 256 7.58 3.12 -9.23
C SER A 256 8.88 2.33 -9.12
N ASP A 257 9.55 2.35 -7.97
CA ASP A 257 10.60 1.38 -7.63
C ASP A 257 10.04 0.01 -7.20
N HIS A 258 8.70 -0.12 -7.14
CA HIS A 258 7.96 -1.37 -6.98
C HIS A 258 7.20 -1.75 -8.25
N ARG A 259 7.03 -3.05 -8.47
CA ARG A 259 6.12 -3.58 -9.48
C ARG A 259 4.70 -3.60 -8.95
N ALA A 260 3.74 -3.26 -9.79
CA ALA A 260 2.34 -3.43 -9.45
C ALA A 260 1.97 -4.92 -9.39
N LEU A 261 1.17 -5.29 -8.40
CA LEU A 261 0.55 -6.61 -8.27
C LEU A 261 -0.88 -6.50 -8.76
N VAL A 262 -1.25 -7.23 -9.78
CA VAL A 262 -2.56 -7.18 -10.45
C VAL A 262 -3.27 -8.50 -10.23
N LEU A 263 -4.45 -8.45 -9.62
CA LEU A 263 -5.32 -9.59 -9.37
C LEU A 263 -6.65 -9.39 -10.09
N ASP A 264 -7.03 -10.34 -10.93
CA ASP A 264 -8.37 -10.46 -11.51
C ASP A 264 -9.10 -11.63 -10.84
N LEU A 265 -10.29 -11.34 -10.29
CA LEU A 265 -11.19 -12.27 -9.62
C LEU A 265 -12.39 -12.60 -10.49
#